data_e65456bcfac209e90ede4bfd60b29a8e
#
_entry.id   e65456bcfac209e90ede4bfd60b29a8e
#
_cell.length_a   1.000
_cell.length_b   1.000
_cell.length_c   1.000
_cell.angle_alpha   90.00
_cell.angle_beta   90.00
_cell.angle_gamma   90.00
#
_symmetry.space_group_name_H-M   'P 1'
#
loop_
_entity.id
_entity.type
_entity.pdbx_description
1 polymer ?
#
loop_
_entity_poly.entity_id
_entity_poly.type
_entity_poly.pdbx_seq_one_letter_code
_entity_poly.pdbx_strand_id
1 'polypeptide(L)'
;WAITTSGYNIDGPCYDKRREVIEMLAGTVPDDELFGIIYTIDEGDDWTDPKVLAKANPNMGVSVYAEYLQAQQAKAIKSARFANIFKTKHLNVWVSAKTAFYNMQRWAACEDKSLTLEQFAGDECILGFDLARKLDMNSMARLFWRDIDGKRHYYSVAPRFWVPEDTVFDNDNRRLAERYQKWVNLGELSTTDGAEIDYREIFEEAKEANLTNKVLEAPLDPAGAIALSHSLADEGMTPITITQNYQNMSGAMKELEAAITAGRFHHDGNSLMTWCIGNVIGKHLPGNDDMVRPVKESADQKIDVLSR
;
A
#
# COMPACT_ATOMS: atom_id res chain seq x y z
N TRP A 1 28.66 17.98 2.94
CA TRP A 1 28.84 16.53 2.95
C TRP A 1 27.62 15.88 3.62
N ALA A 2 27.01 14.90 2.98
CA ALA A 2 25.98 14.05 3.56
C ALA A 2 26.42 12.59 3.42
N ILE A 3 26.44 11.84 4.52
CA ILE A 3 26.70 10.39 4.55
C ILE A 3 25.54 9.77 5.33
N THR A 4 24.79 8.90 4.67
CA THR A 4 23.58 8.33 5.27
C THR A 4 23.25 6.95 4.68
N THR A 5 22.40 6.19 5.34
CA THR A 5 21.70 5.04 4.79
C THR A 5 20.33 5.48 4.28
N SER A 6 19.69 4.64 3.48
CA SER A 6 18.29 4.83 3.10
C SER A 6 17.36 4.82 4.32
N GLY A 7 16.16 5.25 4.13
CA GLY A 7 15.13 5.33 5.15
C GLY A 7 13.76 4.93 4.63
N TYR A 8 12.75 5.38 5.32
CA TYR A 8 11.34 5.17 5.00
C TYR A 8 10.62 6.47 4.62
N ASN A 9 11.22 7.62 4.89
CA ASN A 9 10.68 8.92 4.48
C ASN A 9 11.14 9.24 3.06
N ILE A 10 10.44 8.67 2.07
CA ILE A 10 10.70 8.92 0.64
C ILE A 10 10.27 10.33 0.21
N ASP A 11 9.60 11.07 1.08
CA ASP A 11 9.22 12.46 0.90
C ASP A 11 10.17 13.42 1.64
N GLY A 12 11.29 12.91 2.17
CA GLY A 12 12.28 13.68 2.92
C GLY A 12 13.43 14.22 2.05
N PRO A 13 14.13 15.25 2.53
CA PRO A 13 15.22 15.91 1.78
C PRO A 13 16.39 14.97 1.43
N CYS A 14 16.58 13.90 2.17
CA CYS A 14 17.59 12.89 1.86
C CYS A 14 17.23 12.08 0.59
N TYR A 15 15.96 11.77 0.41
CA TYR A 15 15.51 11.09 -0.81
C TYR A 15 15.62 11.99 -2.03
N ASP A 16 15.33 13.30 -1.90
CA ASP A 16 15.53 14.28 -2.97
C ASP A 16 17.00 14.34 -3.39
N LYS A 17 17.89 14.46 -2.41
CA LYS A 17 19.32 14.52 -2.69
C LYS A 17 19.81 13.24 -3.37
N ARG A 18 19.25 12.09 -3.00
CA ARG A 18 19.51 10.83 -3.72
C ARG A 18 19.05 10.88 -5.17
N ARG A 19 17.87 11.47 -5.46
CA ARG A 19 17.35 11.63 -6.81
C ARG A 19 18.25 12.52 -7.65
N GLU A 20 18.67 13.66 -7.12
CA GLU A 20 19.63 14.54 -7.79
C GLU A 20 20.93 13.80 -8.16
N VAL A 21 21.45 12.99 -7.23
CA VAL A 21 22.66 12.18 -7.47
C VAL A 21 22.41 11.14 -8.57
N ILE A 22 21.24 10.49 -8.59
CA ILE A 22 20.90 9.52 -9.65
C ILE A 22 20.82 10.21 -11.01
N GLU A 23 20.17 11.35 -11.11
CA GLU A 23 20.03 12.12 -12.36
C GLU A 23 21.39 12.59 -12.88
N MET A 24 22.27 13.03 -11.98
CA MET A 24 23.66 13.39 -12.33
C MET A 24 24.45 12.17 -12.81
N LEU A 25 24.40 11.03 -12.07
CA LEU A 25 25.11 9.80 -12.45
C LEU A 25 24.59 9.20 -13.76
N ALA A 26 23.31 9.37 -14.06
CA ALA A 26 22.69 8.95 -15.32
C ALA A 26 23.01 9.92 -16.48
N GLY A 27 23.62 11.07 -16.21
CA GLY A 27 23.88 12.11 -17.21
C GLY A 27 22.64 12.87 -17.67
N THR A 28 21.51 12.69 -17.01
CA THR A 28 20.25 13.39 -17.34
C THR A 28 20.33 14.88 -16.97
N VAL A 29 20.96 15.20 -15.85
CA VAL A 29 21.22 16.56 -15.37
C VAL A 29 22.71 16.63 -15.01
N PRO A 30 23.59 17.07 -15.93
CA PRO A 30 25.01 17.24 -15.62
C PRO A 30 25.22 18.30 -14.54
N ASP A 31 26.00 17.98 -13.52
CA ASP A 31 26.37 18.89 -12.45
C ASP A 31 27.79 18.59 -11.98
N ASP A 32 28.73 19.46 -12.39
CA ASP A 32 30.17 19.32 -12.10
C ASP A 32 30.52 19.67 -10.64
N GLU A 33 29.60 20.30 -9.91
CA GLU A 33 29.77 20.66 -8.49
C GLU A 33 29.21 19.59 -7.55
N LEU A 34 28.39 18.66 -8.07
CA LEU A 34 27.79 17.58 -7.32
C LEU A 34 28.63 16.28 -7.44
N PHE A 35 29.13 15.80 -6.31
CA PHE A 35 29.67 14.44 -6.22
C PHE A 35 28.74 13.57 -5.38
N GLY A 36 28.40 12.41 -5.89
CA GLY A 36 27.59 11.43 -5.17
C GLY A 36 27.92 9.99 -5.59
N ILE A 37 27.82 9.07 -4.63
CA ILE A 37 27.92 7.63 -4.84
C ILE A 37 26.84 6.93 -4.03
N ILE A 38 26.22 5.90 -4.64
CA ILE A 38 25.12 5.15 -4.03
C ILE A 38 25.46 3.67 -4.10
N TYR A 39 25.64 3.04 -2.94
CA TYR A 39 25.78 1.60 -2.80
C TYR A 39 24.42 1.00 -2.42
N THR A 40 23.78 0.33 -3.35
CA THR A 40 22.48 -0.31 -3.17
C THR A 40 22.37 -1.54 -4.07
N ILE A 41 21.30 -2.31 -3.96
CA ILE A 41 20.97 -3.34 -4.94
C ILE A 41 20.27 -2.70 -6.15
N ASP A 42 20.30 -3.37 -7.31
CA ASP A 42 19.68 -2.88 -8.53
C ASP A 42 18.16 -3.08 -8.52
N GLU A 43 17.45 -2.31 -9.35
CA GLU A 43 16.04 -2.53 -9.58
C GLU A 43 15.81 -3.90 -10.23
N GLY A 44 14.90 -4.71 -9.66
CA GLY A 44 14.64 -6.08 -10.09
C GLY A 44 15.50 -7.15 -9.41
N ASP A 45 16.50 -6.77 -8.60
CA ASP A 45 17.24 -7.74 -7.80
C ASP A 45 16.33 -8.38 -6.72
N ASP A 46 16.42 -9.69 -6.58
CA ASP A 46 15.80 -10.38 -5.45
C ASP A 46 16.62 -10.12 -4.17
N TRP A 47 16.09 -9.28 -3.30
CA TRP A 47 16.75 -8.94 -2.04
C TRP A 47 16.95 -10.14 -1.09
N THR A 48 16.35 -11.30 -1.38
CA THR A 48 16.53 -12.56 -0.64
C THR A 48 17.67 -13.42 -1.16
N ASP A 49 18.22 -13.10 -2.35
CA ASP A 49 19.43 -13.76 -2.87
C ASP A 49 20.67 -13.22 -2.12
N PRO A 50 21.46 -14.09 -1.46
CA PRO A 50 22.70 -13.67 -0.81
C PRO A 50 23.71 -12.99 -1.74
N LYS A 51 23.65 -13.23 -3.05
CA LYS A 51 24.59 -12.64 -4.02
C LYS A 51 24.46 -11.11 -4.14
N VAL A 52 23.27 -10.55 -3.86
CA VAL A 52 23.04 -9.10 -3.97
C VAL A 52 23.65 -8.33 -2.80
N LEU A 53 24.02 -9.00 -1.70
CA LEU A 53 24.56 -8.38 -0.50
C LEU A 53 25.82 -7.54 -0.76
N ALA A 54 26.69 -8.01 -1.65
CA ALA A 54 27.93 -7.35 -2.00
C ALA A 54 27.70 -6.01 -2.70
N LYS A 55 26.62 -5.85 -3.49
CA LYS A 55 26.31 -4.59 -4.21
C LYS A 55 26.11 -3.41 -3.26
N ALA A 56 25.46 -3.65 -2.13
CA ALA A 56 25.18 -2.61 -1.13
C ALA A 56 26.26 -2.52 -0.03
N ASN A 57 27.18 -3.47 0.02
CA ASN A 57 28.20 -3.58 1.08
C ASN A 57 29.61 -3.69 0.46
N PRO A 58 30.21 -2.59 -0.03
CA PRO A 58 31.51 -2.61 -0.72
C PRO A 58 32.65 -3.09 0.19
N ASN A 59 32.51 -2.97 1.50
CA ASN A 59 33.48 -3.47 2.49
C ASN A 59 33.21 -4.90 2.99
N MET A 60 32.38 -5.67 2.26
CA MET A 60 32.10 -7.06 2.62
C MET A 60 33.38 -7.90 2.58
N GLY A 61 33.66 -8.63 3.65
CA GLY A 61 34.89 -9.38 3.83
C GLY A 61 36.03 -8.61 4.54
N VAL A 62 35.85 -7.28 4.74
CA VAL A 62 36.83 -6.42 5.45
C VAL A 62 36.27 -5.96 6.80
N SER A 63 35.20 -5.17 6.79
CA SER A 63 34.56 -4.63 8.00
C SER A 63 33.16 -5.22 8.25
N VAL A 64 32.54 -5.79 7.24
CA VAL A 64 31.25 -6.48 7.33
C VAL A 64 31.39 -7.87 6.73
N TYR A 65 31.05 -8.89 7.48
CA TYR A 65 31.23 -10.30 7.06
C TYR A 65 29.96 -10.88 6.44
N ALA A 66 30.15 -11.73 5.43
CA ALA A 66 29.06 -12.34 4.67
C ALA A 66 28.11 -13.15 5.55
N GLU A 67 28.66 -13.91 6.50
CA GLU A 67 27.87 -14.73 7.44
C GLU A 67 26.94 -13.90 8.30
N TYR A 68 27.39 -12.72 8.75
CA TYR A 68 26.56 -11.79 9.51
C TYR A 68 25.40 -11.27 8.64
N LEU A 69 25.69 -10.80 7.42
CA LEU A 69 24.66 -10.28 6.51
C LEU A 69 23.64 -11.36 6.14
N GLN A 70 24.08 -12.57 5.85
CA GLN A 70 23.21 -13.71 5.55
C GLN A 70 22.32 -14.09 6.74
N ALA A 71 22.86 -14.06 7.96
CA ALA A 71 22.07 -14.31 9.18
C ALA A 71 20.99 -13.23 9.39
N GLN A 72 21.30 -11.95 9.13
CA GLN A 72 20.31 -10.88 9.18
C GLN A 72 19.28 -11.00 8.06
N GLN A 73 19.70 -11.36 6.83
CA GLN A 73 18.82 -11.62 5.70
C GLN A 73 17.83 -12.75 6.01
N ALA A 74 18.31 -13.89 6.54
CA ALA A 74 17.47 -15.02 6.91
C ALA A 74 16.41 -14.65 7.99
N LYS A 75 16.75 -13.77 8.92
CA LYS A 75 15.82 -13.21 9.89
C LYS A 75 14.75 -12.32 9.21
N ALA A 76 15.20 -11.49 8.29
CA ALA A 76 14.34 -10.55 7.57
C ALA A 76 13.34 -11.27 6.66
N ILE A 77 13.75 -12.36 6.00
CA ILE A 77 12.87 -13.18 5.15
C ILE A 77 11.71 -13.78 5.96
N LYS A 78 11.95 -14.12 7.23
CA LYS A 78 10.96 -14.76 8.11
C LYS A 78 10.00 -13.77 8.78
N SER A 79 10.29 -12.46 8.76
CA SER A 79 9.53 -11.47 9.49
C SER A 79 9.43 -10.14 8.73
N ALA A 80 8.22 -9.74 8.38
CA ALA A 80 7.94 -8.44 7.73
C ALA A 80 8.51 -7.26 8.54
N ARG A 81 8.44 -7.32 9.87
CA ARG A 81 8.99 -6.30 10.77
C ARG A 81 10.48 -6.08 10.58
N PHE A 82 11.25 -7.16 10.35
CA PHE A 82 12.70 -7.08 10.14
C PHE A 82 13.09 -6.83 8.69
N ALA A 83 12.21 -7.16 7.72
CA ALA A 83 12.49 -7.01 6.30
C ALA A 83 12.84 -5.56 5.92
N ASN A 84 12.02 -4.59 6.34
CA ASN A 84 12.25 -3.19 6.03
C ASN A 84 13.48 -2.61 6.75
N ILE A 85 13.74 -3.05 7.99
CA ILE A 85 14.96 -2.68 8.72
C ILE A 85 16.20 -3.23 8.00
N PHE A 86 16.16 -4.46 7.54
CA PHE A 86 17.24 -5.08 6.78
C PHE A 86 17.48 -4.36 5.43
N LYS A 87 16.40 -4.11 4.67
CA LYS A 87 16.46 -3.40 3.40
C LYS A 87 17.08 -2.01 3.54
N THR A 88 16.68 -1.25 4.55
CA THR A 88 17.22 0.10 4.75
C THR A 88 18.67 0.08 5.22
N LYS A 89 19.03 -0.77 6.20
CA LYS A 89 20.34 -0.75 6.85
C LYS A 89 21.42 -1.51 6.12
N HIS A 90 21.08 -2.62 5.45
CA HIS A 90 22.06 -3.53 4.85
C HIS A 90 22.01 -3.58 3.33
N LEU A 91 20.89 -3.17 2.71
CA LEU A 91 20.76 -3.10 1.26
C LEU A 91 20.64 -1.68 0.72
N ASN A 92 20.54 -0.71 1.62
CA ASN A 92 20.36 0.71 1.28
C ASN A 92 19.18 0.99 0.34
N VAL A 93 18.10 0.20 0.50
CA VAL A 93 16.86 0.30 -0.26
C VAL A 93 15.87 1.16 0.52
N TRP A 94 15.26 2.14 -0.12
CA TRP A 94 14.19 2.93 0.46
C TRP A 94 12.89 2.10 0.52
N VAL A 95 12.17 2.23 1.63
CA VAL A 95 10.93 1.50 1.90
C VAL A 95 9.83 2.45 2.34
N SER A 96 8.57 2.08 2.12
CA SER A 96 7.42 2.94 2.40
C SER A 96 7.16 3.15 3.89
N ALA A 97 7.49 2.17 4.76
CA ALA A 97 7.31 2.24 6.20
C ALA A 97 8.46 1.55 6.93
N LYS A 98 8.79 2.06 8.13
CA LYS A 98 9.85 1.51 8.99
C LYS A 98 9.56 0.06 9.42
N THR A 99 8.31 -0.20 9.73
CA THR A 99 7.81 -1.52 10.13
C THR A 99 6.47 -1.79 9.45
N ALA A 100 6.50 -2.29 8.20
CA ALA A 100 5.27 -2.73 7.55
C ALA A 100 4.66 -3.91 8.32
N PHE A 101 3.33 -3.91 8.47
CA PHE A 101 2.60 -5.02 9.07
C PHE A 101 2.58 -6.24 8.13
N TYR A 102 2.31 -6.01 6.85
CA TYR A 102 2.25 -7.06 5.84
C TYR A 102 3.61 -7.32 5.18
N ASN A 103 3.91 -8.57 4.88
CA ASN A 103 5.11 -8.94 4.13
C ASN A 103 4.92 -8.62 2.64
N MET A 104 5.55 -7.55 2.15
CA MET A 104 5.39 -7.08 0.78
C MET A 104 5.93 -8.02 -0.29
N GLN A 105 6.84 -8.93 0.04
CA GLN A 105 7.27 -9.97 -0.89
C GLN A 105 6.17 -11.04 -1.06
N ARG A 106 5.50 -11.40 0.04
CA ARG A 106 4.33 -12.30 -0.02
C ARG A 106 3.15 -11.63 -0.72
N TRP A 107 2.94 -10.33 -0.47
CA TRP A 107 1.96 -9.54 -1.19
C TRP A 107 2.20 -9.57 -2.70
N ALA A 108 3.43 -9.29 -3.16
CA ALA A 108 3.79 -9.34 -4.58
C ALA A 108 3.59 -10.74 -5.19
N ALA A 109 3.79 -11.81 -4.42
CA ALA A 109 3.53 -13.18 -4.86
C ALA A 109 2.02 -13.50 -4.97
N CYS A 110 1.14 -12.66 -4.44
CA CYS A 110 -0.32 -12.75 -4.55
C CYS A 110 -0.88 -12.03 -5.80
N GLU A 111 -0.02 -11.35 -6.57
CA GLU A 111 -0.39 -10.64 -7.79
C GLU A 111 -0.79 -11.62 -8.89
N ASP A 112 -1.95 -11.39 -9.48
CA ASP A 112 -2.44 -12.07 -10.68
C ASP A 112 -3.03 -11.04 -11.65
N LYS A 113 -2.22 -10.62 -12.63
CA LYS A 113 -2.60 -9.63 -13.65
C LYS A 113 -3.69 -10.11 -14.61
N SER A 114 -4.05 -11.39 -14.57
CA SER A 114 -5.13 -11.93 -15.37
C SER A 114 -6.52 -11.74 -14.75
N LEU A 115 -6.58 -11.24 -13.50
CA LEU A 115 -7.84 -10.99 -12.83
C LEU A 115 -8.59 -9.81 -13.47
N THR A 116 -9.84 -10.04 -13.82
CA THR A 116 -10.75 -9.02 -14.34
C THR A 116 -12.12 -9.13 -13.67
N LEU A 117 -12.90 -8.05 -13.68
CA LEU A 117 -14.25 -8.05 -13.08
C LEU A 117 -15.21 -9.00 -13.78
N GLU A 118 -15.05 -9.24 -15.07
CA GLU A 118 -15.89 -10.14 -15.86
C GLU A 118 -15.83 -11.58 -15.33
N GLN A 119 -14.71 -11.99 -14.73
CA GLN A 119 -14.56 -13.33 -14.13
C GLN A 119 -15.42 -13.52 -12.87
N PHE A 120 -15.92 -12.41 -12.30
CA PHE A 120 -16.72 -12.37 -11.09
C PHE A 120 -18.14 -11.84 -11.36
N ALA A 121 -18.54 -11.70 -12.62
CA ALA A 121 -19.88 -11.22 -12.97
C ALA A 121 -20.97 -12.12 -12.35
N GLY A 122 -21.87 -11.51 -11.57
CA GLY A 122 -22.93 -12.22 -10.83
C GLY A 122 -22.49 -12.87 -9.52
N ASP A 123 -21.18 -12.89 -9.20
CA ASP A 123 -20.69 -13.43 -7.93
C ASP A 123 -21.08 -12.51 -6.74
N GLU A 124 -21.17 -13.10 -5.56
CA GLU A 124 -21.32 -12.36 -4.30
C GLU A 124 -20.04 -11.61 -3.95
N CYS A 125 -20.19 -10.36 -3.48
CA CYS A 125 -19.05 -9.56 -3.04
C CYS A 125 -19.41 -8.67 -1.84
N ILE A 126 -18.35 -8.13 -1.21
CA ILE A 126 -18.43 -7.05 -0.24
C ILE A 126 -17.82 -5.80 -0.88
N LEU A 127 -18.48 -4.65 -0.73
CA LEU A 127 -17.93 -3.35 -1.12
C LEU A 127 -17.45 -2.60 0.12
N GLY A 128 -16.14 -2.60 0.39
CA GLY A 128 -15.54 -1.83 1.46
C GLY A 128 -15.27 -0.38 1.03
N PHE A 129 -15.66 0.58 1.87
CA PHE A 129 -15.44 2.01 1.60
C PHE A 129 -14.59 2.65 2.68
N ASP A 130 -13.56 3.39 2.28
CA ASP A 130 -12.86 4.35 3.13
C ASP A 130 -13.14 5.77 2.66
N LEU A 131 -13.92 6.51 3.45
CA LEU A 131 -14.45 7.82 3.10
C LEU A 131 -13.83 8.89 3.98
N ALA A 132 -13.01 9.72 3.40
CA ALA A 132 -12.45 10.91 4.04
C ALA A 132 -13.38 12.12 3.84
N ARG A 133 -13.34 13.06 4.78
CA ARG A 133 -14.30 14.17 4.79
C ARG A 133 -14.00 15.33 3.85
N LYS A 134 -12.76 15.52 3.35
CA LYS A 134 -12.41 16.70 2.54
C LYS A 134 -11.31 16.46 1.51
N LEU A 135 -10.06 16.57 1.94
CA LEU A 135 -8.89 16.58 1.05
C LEU A 135 -8.17 15.24 1.01
N ASP A 136 -8.65 14.26 1.75
CA ASP A 136 -7.99 12.95 1.85
C ASP A 136 -8.49 12.00 0.75
N MET A 137 -7.70 10.97 0.48
CA MET A 137 -8.06 9.95 -0.50
C MET A 137 -9.27 9.15 -0.01
N ASN A 138 -10.17 8.84 -0.93
CA ASN A 138 -11.28 7.93 -0.71
C ASN A 138 -11.05 6.66 -1.52
N SER A 139 -11.55 5.55 -1.04
CA SER A 139 -11.43 4.27 -1.73
C SER A 139 -12.68 3.41 -1.65
N MET A 140 -12.84 2.56 -2.65
CA MET A 140 -13.79 1.46 -2.69
C MET A 140 -13.06 0.19 -3.12
N ALA A 141 -13.15 -0.85 -2.32
CA ALA A 141 -12.60 -2.17 -2.63
C ALA A 141 -13.71 -3.18 -2.85
N ARG A 142 -13.62 -3.94 -3.94
CA ARG A 142 -14.47 -5.10 -4.19
C ARG A 142 -13.76 -6.34 -3.71
N LEU A 143 -14.33 -7.03 -2.74
CA LEU A 143 -13.79 -8.27 -2.19
C LEU A 143 -14.69 -9.44 -2.55
N PHE A 144 -14.14 -10.34 -3.37
CA PHE A 144 -14.76 -11.61 -3.72
C PHE A 144 -14.09 -12.76 -2.95
N TRP A 145 -14.74 -13.93 -2.93
CA TRP A 145 -14.14 -15.14 -2.36
C TRP A 145 -14.57 -16.39 -3.10
N ARG A 146 -13.75 -17.41 -3.02
CA ARG A 146 -14.04 -18.77 -3.52
C ARG A 146 -13.45 -19.77 -2.55
N ASP A 147 -14.15 -20.86 -2.31
CA ASP A 147 -13.63 -21.96 -1.51
C ASP A 147 -12.93 -22.98 -2.43
N ILE A 148 -11.63 -23.12 -2.29
CA ILE A 148 -10.77 -24.01 -3.07
C ILE A 148 -10.12 -25.00 -2.09
N ASP A 149 -10.33 -26.29 -2.32
CA ASP A 149 -9.80 -27.37 -1.47
C ASP A 149 -10.14 -27.19 0.02
N GLY A 150 -11.35 -26.71 0.32
CA GLY A 150 -11.83 -26.47 1.69
C GLY A 150 -11.21 -25.26 2.37
N LYS A 151 -10.51 -24.40 1.64
CA LYS A 151 -9.93 -23.13 2.14
C LYS A 151 -10.51 -21.95 1.39
N ARG A 152 -10.80 -20.88 2.12
CA ARG A 152 -11.30 -19.64 1.51
C ARG A 152 -10.14 -18.86 0.90
N HIS A 153 -10.27 -18.58 -0.39
CA HIS A 153 -9.44 -17.65 -1.15
C HIS A 153 -10.18 -16.34 -1.35
N TYR A 154 -9.46 -15.24 -1.26
CA TYR A 154 -9.99 -13.89 -1.39
C TYR A 154 -9.43 -13.21 -2.64
N TYR A 155 -10.24 -12.41 -3.32
CA TYR A 155 -9.88 -11.71 -4.54
C TYR A 155 -10.26 -10.23 -4.42
N SER A 156 -9.28 -9.35 -4.55
CA SER A 156 -9.51 -7.90 -4.66
C SER A 156 -9.22 -7.49 -6.10
N VAL A 157 -10.25 -7.05 -6.81
CA VAL A 157 -10.19 -6.77 -8.25
C VAL A 157 -10.73 -5.38 -8.52
N ALA A 158 -10.01 -4.61 -9.33
CA ALA A 158 -10.34 -3.26 -9.74
C ALA A 158 -10.73 -2.34 -8.56
N PRO A 159 -9.88 -2.19 -7.55
CA PRO A 159 -10.11 -1.23 -6.48
C PRO A 159 -10.18 0.19 -7.08
N ARG A 160 -11.03 1.04 -6.50
CA ARG A 160 -11.23 2.41 -6.98
C ARG A 160 -10.77 3.40 -5.91
N PHE A 161 -10.15 4.48 -6.37
CA PHE A 161 -9.64 5.54 -5.51
C PHE A 161 -10.01 6.90 -6.09
N TRP A 162 -10.29 7.87 -5.21
CA TRP A 162 -10.63 9.24 -5.58
C TRP A 162 -9.91 10.23 -4.69
N VAL A 163 -9.50 11.34 -5.29
CA VAL A 163 -9.01 12.53 -4.60
C VAL A 163 -9.63 13.79 -5.25
N PRO A 164 -9.75 14.91 -4.53
CA PRO A 164 -10.07 16.17 -5.17
C PRO A 164 -9.01 16.57 -6.20
N GLU A 165 -9.41 17.17 -7.31
CA GLU A 165 -8.50 17.61 -8.37
C GLU A 165 -7.42 18.57 -7.83
N ASP A 166 -7.79 19.51 -6.96
CA ASP A 166 -6.87 20.46 -6.34
C ASP A 166 -5.70 19.76 -5.61
N THR A 167 -5.93 18.56 -5.06
CA THR A 167 -4.90 17.79 -4.37
C THR A 167 -3.81 17.27 -5.32
N VAL A 168 -4.16 17.05 -6.59
CA VAL A 168 -3.22 16.57 -7.62
C VAL A 168 -2.32 17.69 -8.11
N PHE A 169 -2.72 18.95 -7.92
CA PHE A 169 -1.97 20.15 -8.28
C PHE A 169 -1.45 20.94 -7.06
N ASP A 170 -1.52 20.35 -5.86
CA ASP A 170 -1.07 20.97 -4.62
C ASP A 170 0.43 21.26 -4.64
N ASN A 171 0.78 22.58 -4.60
CA ASN A 171 2.17 23.01 -4.57
C ASN A 171 2.82 22.89 -3.18
N ASP A 172 2.02 22.87 -2.12
CA ASP A 172 2.52 22.75 -0.74
C ASP A 172 2.99 21.34 -0.44
N ASN A 173 2.35 20.32 -1.08
CA ASN A 173 2.78 18.93 -1.02
C ASN A 173 3.09 18.35 -2.42
N ARG A 174 3.98 19.02 -3.13
CA ARG A 174 4.34 18.73 -4.52
C ARG A 174 4.66 17.24 -4.78
N ARG A 175 5.30 16.56 -3.84
CA ARG A 175 5.69 15.16 -4.01
C ARG A 175 4.50 14.21 -4.00
N LEU A 176 3.56 14.45 -3.09
CA LEU A 176 2.33 13.66 -3.05
C LEU A 176 1.50 13.94 -4.31
N ALA A 177 1.44 15.21 -4.75
CA ALA A 177 0.80 15.61 -5.99
C ALA A 177 1.40 14.92 -7.21
N GLU A 178 2.74 14.89 -7.37
CA GLU A 178 3.44 14.18 -8.45
C GLU A 178 3.13 12.68 -8.45
N ARG A 179 3.00 12.08 -7.28
CA ARG A 179 2.62 10.67 -7.14
C ARG A 179 1.17 10.43 -7.54
N TYR A 180 0.26 11.30 -7.12
CA TYR A 180 -1.14 11.24 -7.52
C TYR A 180 -1.28 11.40 -9.04
N GLN A 181 -0.59 12.36 -9.64
CA GLN A 181 -0.56 12.51 -11.11
C GLN A 181 -0.13 11.23 -11.83
N LYS A 182 0.88 10.52 -11.30
CA LYS A 182 1.30 9.23 -11.87
C LYS A 182 0.16 8.21 -11.85
N TRP A 183 -0.56 8.07 -10.75
CA TRP A 183 -1.67 7.12 -10.65
C TRP A 183 -2.90 7.56 -11.46
N VAL A 184 -3.15 8.86 -11.58
CA VAL A 184 -4.17 9.39 -12.51
C VAL A 184 -3.82 9.01 -13.96
N ASN A 185 -2.55 9.18 -14.37
CA ASN A 185 -2.10 8.81 -15.71
C ASN A 185 -2.16 7.29 -15.97
N LEU A 186 -2.05 6.46 -14.93
CA LEU A 186 -2.21 5.01 -15.01
C LEU A 186 -3.69 4.57 -14.96
N GLY A 187 -4.63 5.48 -14.71
CA GLY A 187 -6.05 5.16 -14.52
C GLY A 187 -6.36 4.47 -13.18
N GLU A 188 -5.43 4.47 -12.23
CA GLU A 188 -5.58 3.86 -10.91
C GLU A 188 -6.16 4.82 -9.86
N LEU A 189 -6.18 6.12 -10.14
CA LEU A 189 -6.71 7.18 -9.29
C LEU A 189 -7.61 8.09 -10.11
N SER A 190 -8.84 8.33 -9.65
CA SER A 190 -9.77 9.29 -10.24
C SER A 190 -9.73 10.61 -9.49
N THR A 191 -9.99 11.70 -10.17
CA THR A 191 -10.12 13.03 -9.56
C THR A 191 -11.58 13.46 -9.62
N THR A 192 -12.06 14.09 -8.54
CA THR A 192 -13.36 14.81 -8.53
C THR A 192 -13.12 16.30 -8.66
N ASP A 193 -14.03 17.02 -9.32
CA ASP A 193 -13.88 18.45 -9.60
C ASP A 193 -13.72 19.28 -8.32
N GLY A 194 -12.72 20.19 -8.31
CA GLY A 194 -12.49 21.16 -7.26
C GLY A 194 -11.76 20.63 -6.02
N ALA A 195 -12.07 21.24 -4.86
CA ALA A 195 -11.33 21.06 -3.61
C ALA A 195 -11.91 19.97 -2.68
N GLU A 196 -13.08 19.42 -2.99
CA GLU A 196 -13.75 18.42 -2.13
C GLU A 196 -14.18 17.20 -2.94
N ILE A 197 -14.22 16.03 -2.30
CA ILE A 197 -14.69 14.79 -2.92
C ILE A 197 -16.18 14.89 -3.30
N ASP A 198 -16.49 14.52 -4.53
CA ASP A 198 -17.88 14.31 -4.95
C ASP A 198 -18.32 12.86 -4.68
N TYR A 199 -19.10 12.68 -3.62
CA TYR A 199 -19.62 11.35 -3.25
C TYR A 199 -20.62 10.77 -4.26
N ARG A 200 -21.12 11.55 -5.22
CA ARG A 200 -21.99 11.05 -6.30
C ARG A 200 -21.20 10.11 -7.22
N GLU A 201 -19.93 10.42 -7.52
CA GLU A 201 -19.10 9.55 -8.33
C GLU A 201 -18.85 8.21 -7.65
N ILE A 202 -18.58 8.22 -6.33
CA ILE A 202 -18.41 7.02 -5.53
C ILE A 202 -19.70 6.20 -5.50
N PHE A 203 -20.83 6.86 -5.37
CA PHE A 203 -22.15 6.22 -5.38
C PHE A 203 -22.47 5.56 -6.73
N GLU A 204 -22.23 6.24 -7.86
CA GLU A 204 -22.47 5.68 -9.19
C GLU A 204 -21.60 4.43 -9.44
N GLU A 205 -20.34 4.44 -9.02
CA GLU A 205 -19.45 3.27 -9.09
C GLU A 205 -19.96 2.10 -8.22
N ALA A 206 -20.46 2.40 -7.02
CA ALA A 206 -21.07 1.39 -6.15
C ALA A 206 -22.35 0.80 -6.76
N LYS A 207 -23.17 1.64 -7.38
CA LYS A 207 -24.39 1.23 -8.10
C LYS A 207 -24.06 0.32 -9.28
N GLU A 208 -23.05 0.66 -10.08
CA GLU A 208 -22.58 -0.18 -11.18
C GLU A 208 -22.09 -1.53 -10.65
N ALA A 209 -21.35 -1.53 -9.53
CA ALA A 209 -20.92 -2.75 -8.88
C ALA A 209 -22.11 -3.63 -8.44
N ASN A 210 -23.18 -3.03 -7.91
CA ASN A 210 -24.38 -3.76 -7.49
C ASN A 210 -25.21 -4.28 -8.67
N LEU A 211 -25.11 -3.64 -9.84
CA LEU A 211 -25.75 -4.14 -11.07
C LEU A 211 -25.02 -5.34 -11.67
N THR A 212 -23.70 -5.39 -11.51
CA THR A 212 -22.85 -6.44 -12.11
C THR A 212 -22.59 -7.62 -11.18
N ASN A 213 -22.66 -7.38 -9.86
CA ASN A 213 -22.40 -8.36 -8.82
C ASN A 213 -23.52 -8.37 -7.78
N LYS A 214 -23.56 -9.38 -6.93
CA LYS A 214 -24.47 -9.43 -5.78
C LYS A 214 -23.75 -8.87 -4.55
N VAL A 215 -23.91 -7.57 -4.30
CA VAL A 215 -23.35 -6.92 -3.11
C VAL A 215 -24.11 -7.37 -1.86
N LEU A 216 -23.44 -8.11 -0.97
CA LEU A 216 -24.06 -8.58 0.28
C LEU A 216 -24.04 -7.51 1.35
N GLU A 217 -22.88 -6.84 1.51
CA GLU A 217 -22.62 -5.85 2.53
C GLU A 217 -21.78 -4.71 1.98
N ALA A 218 -22.00 -3.51 2.52
CA ALA A 218 -21.27 -2.30 2.20
C ALA A 218 -20.69 -1.69 3.50
N PRO A 219 -19.57 -2.24 4.05
CA PRO A 219 -18.93 -1.69 5.23
C PRO A 219 -18.33 -0.31 4.96
N LEU A 220 -18.57 0.63 5.90
CA LEU A 220 -18.11 2.02 5.83
C LEU A 220 -17.89 2.63 7.23
N ASP A 221 -17.02 3.65 7.29
CA ASP A 221 -16.71 4.36 8.55
C ASP A 221 -17.85 5.32 8.94
N PRO A 222 -18.17 5.44 10.24
CA PRO A 222 -19.19 6.38 10.71
C PRO A 222 -18.95 7.83 10.30
N ALA A 223 -17.70 8.20 10.09
CA ALA A 223 -17.25 9.61 10.05
C ALA A 223 -17.43 10.33 8.69
N GLY A 224 -18.25 9.95 7.81
CA GLY A 224 -18.49 10.63 6.52
C GLY A 224 -19.63 9.99 5.73
N ALA A 225 -20.10 8.88 6.26
CA ALA A 225 -20.90 7.92 5.52
C ALA A 225 -22.41 8.10 5.57
N ILE A 226 -22.97 9.02 6.35
CA ILE A 226 -24.42 9.08 6.55
C ILE A 226 -25.17 9.26 5.22
N ALA A 227 -24.76 10.23 4.41
CA ALA A 227 -25.44 10.50 3.13
C ALA A 227 -25.25 9.31 2.15
N LEU A 228 -24.03 8.79 2.02
CA LEU A 228 -23.74 7.66 1.14
C LEU A 228 -24.47 6.40 1.62
N SER A 229 -24.53 6.12 2.91
CA SER A 229 -25.22 4.93 3.44
C SER A 229 -26.72 4.92 3.13
N HIS A 230 -27.38 6.09 3.18
CA HIS A 230 -28.79 6.20 2.76
C HIS A 230 -28.96 5.90 1.27
N SER A 231 -28.11 6.47 0.42
CA SER A 231 -28.16 6.23 -1.02
C SER A 231 -27.88 4.76 -1.39
N LEU A 232 -26.92 4.12 -0.71
CA LEU A 232 -26.64 2.70 -0.90
C LEU A 232 -27.82 1.81 -0.47
N ALA A 233 -28.48 2.16 0.65
CA ALA A 233 -29.66 1.43 1.12
C ALA A 233 -30.85 1.58 0.17
N ASP A 234 -31.05 2.76 -0.42
CA ASP A 234 -32.10 3.01 -1.40
C ASP A 234 -31.90 2.17 -2.69
N GLU A 235 -30.65 1.84 -3.06
CA GLU A 235 -30.30 0.93 -4.16
C GLU A 235 -30.28 -0.55 -3.74
N GLY A 236 -30.79 -0.88 -2.53
CA GLY A 236 -30.92 -2.26 -2.06
C GLY A 236 -29.66 -2.91 -1.52
N MET A 237 -28.57 -2.17 -1.36
CA MET A 237 -27.36 -2.63 -0.68
C MET A 237 -27.54 -2.59 0.84
N THR A 238 -26.70 -3.32 1.59
CA THR A 238 -26.72 -3.34 3.06
C THR A 238 -25.52 -2.57 3.63
N PRO A 239 -25.65 -1.26 3.91
CA PRO A 239 -24.57 -0.50 4.51
C PRO A 239 -24.35 -0.93 5.97
N ILE A 240 -23.10 -1.18 6.35
CA ILE A 240 -22.70 -1.58 7.71
C ILE A 240 -21.67 -0.59 8.22
N THR A 241 -21.98 0.05 9.34
CA THR A 241 -21.03 0.96 9.98
C THR A 241 -20.01 0.19 10.81
N ILE A 242 -18.72 0.33 10.47
CA ILE A 242 -17.61 -0.31 11.18
C ILE A 242 -16.71 0.76 11.80
N THR A 243 -16.65 0.81 13.13
CA THR A 243 -15.70 1.68 13.84
C THR A 243 -14.29 1.09 13.78
N GLN A 244 -13.30 1.90 13.45
CA GLN A 244 -11.89 1.50 13.36
C GLN A 244 -11.23 1.32 14.73
N ASN A 245 -11.69 0.39 15.52
CA ASN A 245 -11.13 0.03 16.82
C ASN A 245 -10.42 -1.33 16.80
N TYR A 246 -9.75 -1.68 17.88
CA TYR A 246 -9.01 -2.94 17.97
C TYR A 246 -9.90 -4.18 17.81
N GLN A 247 -11.13 -4.13 18.31
CA GLN A 247 -12.04 -5.28 18.28
C GLN A 247 -12.48 -5.59 16.86
N ASN A 248 -12.84 -4.57 16.09
CA ASN A 248 -13.33 -4.74 14.73
C ASN A 248 -12.19 -5.03 13.74
N MET A 249 -11.03 -4.39 13.92
CA MET A 249 -9.95 -4.46 12.93
C MET A 249 -9.01 -5.64 13.11
N SER A 250 -8.80 -6.12 14.34
CA SER A 250 -7.76 -7.11 14.65
C SER A 250 -7.96 -8.44 13.93
N GLY A 251 -9.20 -8.93 13.90
CA GLY A 251 -9.54 -10.19 13.21
C GLY A 251 -9.28 -10.12 11.71
N ALA A 252 -9.76 -9.05 11.07
CA ALA A 252 -9.61 -8.84 9.64
C ALA A 252 -8.13 -8.68 9.23
N MET A 253 -7.35 -7.90 9.97
CA MET A 253 -5.91 -7.73 9.72
C MET A 253 -5.14 -9.05 9.79
N LYS A 254 -5.42 -9.87 10.81
CA LYS A 254 -4.78 -11.18 10.98
C LYS A 254 -5.19 -12.17 9.88
N GLU A 255 -6.47 -12.19 9.49
CA GLU A 255 -6.91 -13.06 8.40
C GLU A 255 -6.27 -12.64 7.08
N LEU A 256 -6.20 -11.34 6.78
CA LEU A 256 -5.52 -10.86 5.59
C LEU A 256 -4.02 -11.22 5.61
N GLU A 257 -3.32 -11.06 6.75
CA GLU A 257 -1.92 -11.49 6.91
C GLU A 257 -1.76 -12.99 6.67
N ALA A 258 -2.64 -13.80 7.24
CA ALA A 258 -2.64 -15.25 7.06
C ALA A 258 -2.94 -15.65 5.62
N ALA A 259 -3.89 -15.00 4.96
CA ALA A 259 -4.25 -15.25 3.57
C ALA A 259 -3.11 -14.87 2.62
N ILE A 260 -2.47 -13.71 2.80
CA ILE A 260 -1.28 -13.29 2.03
C ILE A 260 -0.14 -14.30 2.23
N THR A 261 0.13 -14.69 3.49
CA THR A 261 1.22 -15.62 3.81
C THR A 261 1.00 -17.00 3.20
N ALA A 262 -0.23 -17.45 3.15
CA ALA A 262 -0.62 -18.76 2.62
C ALA A 262 -0.89 -18.75 1.09
N GLY A 263 -0.77 -17.61 0.40
CA GLY A 263 -1.11 -17.48 -1.02
C GLY A 263 -2.60 -17.67 -1.32
N ARG A 264 -3.47 -17.32 -0.35
CA ARG A 264 -4.94 -17.38 -0.49
C ARG A 264 -5.58 -16.02 -0.80
N PHE A 265 -4.80 -14.96 -0.78
CA PHE A 265 -5.21 -13.64 -1.24
C PHE A 265 -4.72 -13.44 -2.67
N HIS A 266 -5.52 -12.83 -3.52
CA HIS A 266 -5.20 -12.57 -4.92
C HIS A 266 -5.61 -11.13 -5.26
N HIS A 267 -4.76 -10.40 -6.00
CA HIS A 267 -5.03 -9.04 -6.44
C HIS A 267 -4.52 -8.80 -7.86
N ASP A 268 -5.13 -7.85 -8.55
CA ASP A 268 -4.87 -7.53 -9.96
C ASP A 268 -3.56 -6.77 -10.24
N GLY A 269 -2.80 -6.43 -9.18
CA GLY A 269 -1.53 -5.70 -9.31
C GLY A 269 -1.67 -4.19 -9.28
N ASN A 270 -2.83 -3.62 -8.87
CA ASN A 270 -3.00 -2.19 -8.72
C ASN A 270 -1.90 -1.58 -7.85
N SER A 271 -1.14 -0.61 -8.39
CA SER A 271 0.06 -0.08 -7.75
C SER A 271 -0.25 0.88 -6.59
N LEU A 272 -1.39 1.59 -6.66
CA LEU A 272 -1.86 2.44 -5.58
C LEU A 272 -2.31 1.61 -4.37
N MET A 273 -3.06 0.52 -4.60
CA MET A 273 -3.41 -0.43 -3.53
C MET A 273 -2.14 -1.03 -2.89
N THR A 274 -1.17 -1.44 -3.70
CA THR A 274 0.11 -1.98 -3.22
C THR A 274 0.87 -0.97 -2.36
N TRP A 275 0.85 0.31 -2.74
CA TRP A 275 1.44 1.37 -1.92
C TRP A 275 0.70 1.55 -0.59
N CYS A 276 -0.63 1.55 -0.58
CA CYS A 276 -1.43 1.63 0.65
C CYS A 276 -1.13 0.46 1.62
N ILE A 277 -1.09 -0.77 1.10
CA ILE A 277 -0.74 -1.98 1.86
C ILE A 277 0.66 -1.86 2.49
N GLY A 278 1.63 -1.35 1.73
CA GLY A 278 3.01 -1.15 2.19
C GLY A 278 3.17 -0.09 3.29
N ASN A 279 2.20 0.80 3.44
CA ASN A 279 2.19 1.85 4.47
C ASN A 279 1.57 1.40 5.80
N VAL A 280 0.91 0.24 5.83
CA VAL A 280 0.21 -0.23 7.03
C VAL A 280 1.18 -0.62 8.13
N ILE A 281 1.01 0.00 9.29
CA ILE A 281 1.68 -0.38 10.54
C ILE A 281 0.66 -0.99 11.48
N GLY A 282 0.99 -2.13 12.09
CA GLY A 282 0.18 -2.73 13.13
C GLY A 282 0.45 -2.06 14.48
N LYS A 283 -0.53 -1.34 15.02
CA LYS A 283 -0.46 -0.84 16.39
C LYS A 283 -1.14 -1.85 17.32
N HIS A 284 -0.37 -2.43 18.24
CA HIS A 284 -0.88 -3.36 19.25
C HIS A 284 -1.55 -2.63 20.41
N LEU A 285 -2.55 -3.25 21.00
CA LEU A 285 -3.20 -2.74 22.22
C LEU A 285 -2.21 -2.88 23.39
N PRO A 286 -1.93 -1.81 24.16
CA PRO A 286 -1.08 -1.91 25.34
C PRO A 286 -1.56 -3.02 26.29
N GLY A 287 -0.69 -3.97 26.62
CA GLY A 287 -0.99 -5.11 27.49
C GLY A 287 -1.71 -6.28 26.82
N ASN A 288 -2.00 -6.21 25.52
CA ASN A 288 -2.56 -7.32 24.76
C ASN A 288 -2.02 -7.31 23.31
N ASP A 289 -0.94 -8.05 23.08
CA ASP A 289 -0.28 -8.14 21.78
C ASP A 289 -1.12 -8.86 20.70
N ASP A 290 -2.17 -9.56 21.11
CA ASP A 290 -3.09 -10.21 20.18
C ASP A 290 -4.06 -9.25 19.50
N MET A 291 -4.25 -8.05 20.05
CA MET A 291 -5.15 -7.04 19.51
C MET A 291 -4.34 -6.02 18.73
N VAL A 292 -4.59 -5.93 17.41
CA VAL A 292 -3.90 -5.03 16.50
C VAL A 292 -4.89 -4.21 15.67
N ARG A 293 -4.53 -2.97 15.37
CA ARG A 293 -5.28 -2.14 14.41
C ARG A 293 -4.33 -1.45 13.44
N PRO A 294 -4.78 -1.09 12.21
CA PRO A 294 -3.96 -0.38 11.25
C PRO A 294 -3.73 1.05 11.69
N VAL A 295 -2.52 1.55 11.49
CA VAL A 295 -2.17 2.97 11.60
C VAL A 295 -1.17 3.34 10.52
N LYS A 296 -1.15 4.61 10.11
CA LYS A 296 -0.13 5.21 9.25
C LYS A 296 0.99 5.82 10.08
N GLU A 297 2.21 5.86 9.57
CA GLU A 297 3.38 6.44 10.27
C GLU A 297 3.40 7.97 10.17
N SER A 298 2.94 8.51 9.04
CA SER A 298 2.86 9.96 8.79
C SER A 298 1.55 10.32 8.07
N ALA A 299 1.22 11.62 8.05
CA ALA A 299 0.03 12.13 7.38
C ALA A 299 0.05 11.89 5.85
N ASP A 300 1.25 11.90 5.25
CA ASP A 300 1.43 11.73 3.81
C ASP A 300 1.32 10.28 3.34
N GLN A 301 1.36 9.32 4.28
CA GLN A 301 1.14 7.91 4.00
C GLN A 301 -0.35 7.59 4.06
N LYS A 302 -0.85 6.90 3.05
CA LYS A 302 -2.25 6.47 2.97
C LYS A 302 -2.35 4.97 3.19
N ILE A 303 -3.40 4.54 3.87
CA ILE A 303 -3.73 3.13 4.15
C ILE A 303 -5.19 2.84 3.81
N ASP A 304 -5.79 3.68 3.01
CA ASP A 304 -7.24 3.83 2.84
C ASP A 304 -7.93 2.58 2.28
N VAL A 305 -7.19 1.65 1.70
CA VAL A 305 -7.71 0.35 1.22
C VAL A 305 -7.89 -0.69 2.32
N LEU A 306 -7.30 -0.45 3.50
CA LEU A 306 -7.27 -1.40 4.62
C LEU A 306 -7.90 -0.88 5.90
N SER A 307 -8.32 0.36 5.90
CA SER A 307 -8.89 0.92 7.11
C SER A 307 -10.27 0.33 7.44
N ARG A 308 -10.66 -0.75 6.71
CA ARG A 308 -12.00 -1.38 6.88
C ARG A 308 -12.03 -2.87 6.65
#